data_cacb6e77096bf35db3d47494bb6327f5
#
_entry.id   cacb6e77096bf35db3d47494bb6327f5
#
_cell.length_a   1.000
_cell.length_b   1.000
_cell.length_c   1.000
_cell.angle_alpha   90.00
_cell.angle_beta   90.00
_cell.angle_gamma   90.00
#
_symmetry.space_group_name_H-M   'P 1'
#
loop_
_entity.id
_entity.type
_entity.pdbx_description
1 polymer ?
#
loop_
_entity_poly.entity_id
_entity_poly.type
_entity_poly.pdbx_seq_one_letter_code
_entity_poly.pdbx_strand_id
1 'polypeptide(L)'
;MNICIMEGKCVILRSISREKTEKIQKVYKKREVTEMKIKKIMAGMLAMVTVMGSLVSPLSVKADQIDAPYLALGADLNETEKSTVLSLLEINEADLSSYQVITVTNADEHKYLDSYLDSSVIGTRALSSVLIEKKDKGNGIKVTTSNITYCTTGMYQNALATAGVTDADVRVAGPFNISGTAALVGAMEAYSNMTGETLKAENADAATEELVTTSDLGEAIGDKGQAEELVGAVKEAVVSQDLSDPEEIEAVVDDAAKEMNIQLSDEDKQKIVSLMEKISSLDLDVDSLKEQAKDLYNKLESLDLNINQEQVKGF
;
A
#
# COMPACT_ATOMS: atom_id res chain seq x y z
N MET A 1 -26.08 39.11 -16.34
CA MET A 1 -25.63 38.01 -17.21
C MET A 1 -24.77 38.66 -18.30
N ASN A 2 -23.46 38.73 -18.08
CA ASN A 2 -22.55 39.34 -19.06
C ASN A 2 -21.85 38.22 -19.82
N ILE A 3 -22.15 38.19 -21.14
CA ILE A 3 -21.54 37.25 -22.08
C ILE A 3 -20.38 37.99 -22.75
N CYS A 4 -19.19 37.48 -22.63
CA CYS A 4 -18.03 37.94 -23.39
C CYS A 4 -17.68 36.88 -24.43
N ILE A 5 -17.68 37.26 -25.72
CA ILE A 5 -17.32 36.39 -26.85
C ILE A 5 -15.86 36.70 -27.17
N MET A 6 -14.95 35.75 -26.93
CA MET A 6 -13.61 35.74 -27.49
C MET A 6 -13.39 34.40 -28.19
N GLU A 7 -12.98 34.49 -29.45
CA GLU A 7 -12.52 33.36 -30.29
C GLU A 7 -13.45 32.14 -30.39
N GLY A 8 -14.74 32.34 -30.70
CA GLY A 8 -15.62 31.28 -31.20
C GLY A 8 -16.04 30.19 -30.20
N LYS A 9 -15.77 30.35 -28.91
CA LYS A 9 -16.25 29.45 -27.85
C LYS A 9 -17.08 30.22 -26.83
N CYS A 10 -18.32 29.76 -26.61
CA CYS A 10 -19.24 30.30 -25.60
C CYS A 10 -18.80 29.76 -24.21
N VAL A 11 -18.12 30.58 -23.39
CA VAL A 11 -17.75 30.23 -22.03
C VAL A 11 -18.78 30.81 -21.08
N ILE A 12 -19.57 29.95 -20.45
CA ILE A 12 -20.49 30.34 -19.37
C ILE A 12 -19.66 30.55 -18.11
N LEU A 13 -19.32 31.83 -17.82
CA LEU A 13 -18.75 32.19 -16.53
C LEU A 13 -19.83 32.11 -15.45
N ARG A 14 -19.92 30.98 -14.73
CA ARG A 14 -20.60 30.96 -13.45
C ARG A 14 -19.91 31.95 -12.51
N SER A 15 -20.67 32.89 -11.95
CA SER A 15 -20.18 33.85 -10.97
C SER A 15 -19.70 33.08 -9.73
N ILE A 16 -18.41 32.85 -9.66
CA ILE A 16 -17.77 32.40 -8.43
C ILE A 16 -17.95 33.52 -7.41
N SER A 17 -18.61 33.23 -6.30
CA SER A 17 -18.83 34.21 -5.23
C SER A 17 -17.50 34.84 -4.82
N ARG A 18 -17.47 36.15 -4.63
CA ARG A 18 -16.30 36.92 -4.17
C ARG A 18 -15.63 36.25 -2.95
N GLU A 19 -16.40 35.62 -2.13
CA GLU A 19 -15.97 34.90 -0.94
C GLU A 19 -15.10 33.65 -1.25
N LYS A 20 -15.41 32.90 -2.33
CA LYS A 20 -14.58 31.76 -2.76
C LYS A 20 -13.23 32.23 -3.32
N THR A 21 -13.22 33.34 -4.07
CA THR A 21 -11.98 33.90 -4.61
C THR A 21 -11.05 34.40 -3.50
N GLU A 22 -11.62 35.04 -2.46
CA GLU A 22 -10.84 35.48 -1.29
C GLU A 22 -10.30 34.30 -0.46
N LYS A 23 -11.06 33.22 -0.31
CA LYS A 23 -10.58 32.00 0.38
C LYS A 23 -9.42 31.36 -0.39
N ILE A 24 -9.53 31.22 -1.70
CA ILE A 24 -8.47 30.68 -2.57
C ILE A 24 -7.21 31.57 -2.47
N GLN A 25 -7.33 32.87 -2.56
CA GLN A 25 -6.17 33.78 -2.43
C GLN A 25 -5.53 33.72 -1.04
N LYS A 26 -6.31 33.54 0.03
CA LYS A 26 -5.76 33.35 1.38
C LYS A 26 -4.96 32.06 1.51
N VAL A 27 -5.40 30.98 0.88
CA VAL A 27 -4.69 29.70 0.88
C VAL A 27 -3.37 29.80 0.12
N TYR A 28 -3.35 30.39 -1.09
CA TYR A 28 -2.13 30.61 -1.84
C TYR A 28 -1.13 31.49 -1.10
N LYS A 29 -1.59 32.58 -0.50
CA LYS A 29 -0.73 33.49 0.28
C LYS A 29 -0.16 32.84 1.54
N LYS A 30 -0.92 31.94 2.19
CA LYS A 30 -0.45 31.15 3.34
C LYS A 30 0.64 30.16 2.93
N ARG A 31 0.50 29.53 1.74
CA ARG A 31 1.48 28.57 1.19
C ARG A 31 2.81 29.26 0.83
N GLU A 32 2.78 30.40 0.16
CA GLU A 32 4.00 31.20 -0.13
C GLU A 32 4.74 31.64 1.12
N VAL A 33 4.03 32.05 2.17
CA VAL A 33 4.64 32.47 3.44
C VAL A 33 5.28 31.27 4.16
N THR A 34 4.71 30.08 4.04
CA THR A 34 5.26 28.85 4.63
C THR A 34 6.52 28.41 3.89
N GLU A 35 6.53 28.43 2.56
CA GLU A 35 7.72 28.11 1.77
C GLU A 35 8.87 29.10 2.00
N MET A 36 8.57 30.39 2.14
CA MET A 36 9.59 31.39 2.47
C MET A 36 10.18 31.22 3.88
N LYS A 37 9.38 30.75 4.86
CA LYS A 37 9.86 30.43 6.21
C LYS A 37 10.78 29.21 6.21
N ILE A 38 10.42 28.17 5.46
CA ILE A 38 11.24 26.96 5.33
C ILE A 38 12.58 27.26 4.65
N LYS A 39 12.59 28.05 3.56
CA LYS A 39 13.84 28.47 2.91
C LYS A 39 14.74 29.33 3.80
N LYS A 40 14.17 30.16 4.68
CA LYS A 40 14.96 30.98 5.65
C LYS A 40 15.51 30.13 6.80
N ILE A 41 14.82 29.10 7.24
CA ILE A 41 15.29 28.15 8.27
C ILE A 41 16.45 27.31 7.72
N MET A 42 16.35 26.83 6.47
CA MET A 42 17.43 26.06 5.82
C MET A 42 18.67 26.90 5.53
N ALA A 43 18.53 28.19 5.22
CA ALA A 43 19.67 29.09 5.02
C ALA A 43 20.39 29.47 6.32
N GLY A 44 19.71 29.39 7.47
CA GLY A 44 20.30 29.68 8.80
C GLY A 44 21.12 28.53 9.40
N MET A 45 20.95 27.31 8.94
CA MET A 45 21.66 26.11 9.46
C MET A 45 23.01 25.83 8.74
N LEU A 46 23.35 26.55 7.68
CA LEU A 46 24.59 26.31 6.93
C LEU A 46 25.77 27.20 7.38
N ALA A 47 25.64 27.98 8.45
CA ALA A 47 26.64 28.97 8.86
C ALA A 47 27.34 28.73 10.20
N MET A 48 27.25 27.52 10.80
CA MET A 48 27.92 27.22 12.07
C MET A 48 28.44 25.79 12.17
N VAL A 49 29.39 25.41 11.34
CA VAL A 49 30.34 24.33 11.69
C VAL A 49 31.66 24.60 10.97
N THR A 50 32.51 25.45 11.57
CA THR A 50 33.94 25.34 11.36
C THR A 50 34.64 25.50 12.69
N VAL A 51 35.59 24.56 12.91
CA VAL A 51 36.61 24.57 13.97
C VAL A 51 36.21 23.80 15.24
N MET A 52 36.51 22.49 15.25
CA MET A 52 37.44 21.87 16.22
C MET A 52 37.85 20.51 15.72
N GLY A 53 39.13 20.38 15.38
CA GLY A 53 39.75 19.13 15.01
C GLY A 53 39.91 18.23 16.25
N SER A 54 39.37 17.02 16.10
CA SER A 54 39.79 15.85 16.87
C SER A 54 39.73 14.65 15.92
N LEU A 55 40.83 13.94 15.82
CA LEU A 55 40.99 12.68 15.10
C LEU A 55 39.99 11.65 15.65
N VAL A 56 38.82 11.61 15.08
CA VAL A 56 37.94 10.45 15.19
C VAL A 56 38.08 9.72 13.87
N SER A 57 38.78 8.59 13.88
CA SER A 57 38.75 7.64 12.78
C SER A 57 37.30 7.37 12.43
N PRO A 58 36.89 7.47 11.14
CA PRO A 58 35.55 7.04 10.79
C PRO A 58 35.50 5.54 11.10
N LEU A 59 34.71 5.17 12.09
CA LEU A 59 34.18 3.82 12.17
C LEU A 59 33.44 3.63 10.84
N SER A 60 34.06 2.85 9.95
CA SER A 60 33.35 2.32 8.79
C SER A 60 32.20 1.48 9.31
N VAL A 61 31.07 2.10 9.52
CA VAL A 61 29.78 1.38 9.56
C VAL A 61 29.72 0.72 8.17
N LYS A 62 29.83 -0.58 8.16
CA LYS A 62 29.67 -1.36 6.94
C LYS A 62 28.30 -1.03 6.36
N ALA A 63 28.31 -0.34 5.22
CA ALA A 63 27.14 -0.08 4.39
C ALA A 63 26.60 -1.37 3.72
N ASP A 64 27.17 -2.53 4.05
CA ASP A 64 26.87 -3.81 3.40
C ASP A 64 25.64 -4.54 3.97
N GLN A 65 24.87 -3.96 4.89
CA GLN A 65 23.69 -4.62 5.47
C GLN A 65 22.35 -4.05 5.00
N ILE A 66 22.33 -3.02 4.15
CA ILE A 66 21.10 -2.37 3.71
C ILE A 66 20.42 -3.13 2.56
N ASP A 67 21.14 -4.00 1.85
CA ASP A 67 20.63 -4.71 0.66
C ASP A 67 20.36 -6.21 0.87
N ALA A 68 20.57 -6.74 2.07
CA ALA A 68 20.30 -8.16 2.31
C ALA A 68 18.80 -8.45 2.34
N PRO A 69 18.31 -9.49 1.64
CA PRO A 69 16.92 -9.87 1.68
C PRO A 69 16.46 -10.23 3.10
N TYR A 70 15.21 -9.95 3.42
CA TYR A 70 14.60 -10.32 4.69
C TYR A 70 13.75 -11.57 4.54
N LEU A 71 13.98 -12.51 5.45
CA LEU A 71 13.21 -13.74 5.58
C LEU A 71 12.45 -13.73 6.90
N ALA A 72 11.13 -13.56 6.86
CA ALA A 72 10.28 -13.71 8.03
C ALA A 72 9.74 -15.14 8.08
N LEU A 73 10.09 -15.88 9.12
CA LEU A 73 9.64 -17.26 9.34
C LEU A 73 8.56 -17.31 10.41
N GLY A 74 7.52 -18.11 10.18
CA GLY A 74 6.54 -18.42 11.22
C GLY A 74 7.21 -19.14 12.41
N ALA A 75 6.93 -18.67 13.63
CA ALA A 75 7.58 -19.16 14.85
C ALA A 75 7.26 -20.62 15.19
N ASP A 76 6.11 -21.10 14.71
CA ASP A 76 5.60 -22.44 15.09
C ASP A 76 5.91 -23.53 14.04
N LEU A 77 6.79 -23.23 13.06
CA LEU A 77 7.27 -24.21 12.10
C LEU A 77 8.13 -25.28 12.80
N ASN A 78 7.80 -26.55 12.60
CA ASN A 78 8.74 -27.61 12.91
C ASN A 78 9.80 -27.75 11.79
N GLU A 79 10.83 -28.57 11.99
CA GLU A 79 11.96 -28.71 11.05
C GLU A 79 11.51 -29.13 9.64
N THR A 80 10.52 -30.03 9.54
CA THR A 80 9.98 -30.48 8.23
C THR A 80 9.18 -29.38 7.55
N GLU A 81 8.34 -28.68 8.30
CA GLU A 81 7.56 -27.53 7.81
C GLU A 81 8.49 -26.41 7.37
N LYS A 82 9.54 -26.09 8.15
CA LYS A 82 10.55 -25.11 7.81
C LYS A 82 11.29 -25.46 6.52
N SER A 83 11.76 -26.71 6.40
CA SER A 83 12.44 -27.18 5.18
C SER A 83 11.53 -27.06 3.96
N THR A 84 10.23 -27.38 4.09
CA THR A 84 9.24 -27.24 3.02
C THR A 84 9.09 -25.77 2.61
N VAL A 85 8.92 -24.86 3.58
CA VAL A 85 8.77 -23.43 3.32
C VAL A 85 10.02 -22.86 2.65
N LEU A 86 11.22 -23.17 3.15
CA LEU A 86 12.48 -22.72 2.54
C LEU A 86 12.60 -23.20 1.09
N SER A 87 12.25 -24.44 0.82
CA SER A 87 12.25 -24.98 -0.55
C SER A 87 11.27 -24.24 -1.47
N LEU A 88 10.07 -23.91 -0.99
CA LEU A 88 9.08 -23.15 -1.76
C LEU A 88 9.48 -21.68 -1.99
N LEU A 89 10.25 -21.10 -1.06
CA LEU A 89 10.83 -19.77 -1.19
C LEU A 89 12.13 -19.77 -2.01
N GLU A 90 12.58 -20.94 -2.51
CA GLU A 90 13.81 -21.14 -3.26
C GLU A 90 15.08 -20.76 -2.45
N ILE A 91 15.05 -21.00 -1.14
CA ILE A 91 16.15 -20.74 -0.22
C ILE A 91 16.80 -22.06 0.17
N ASN A 92 18.12 -22.14 0.02
CA ASN A 92 18.90 -23.23 0.59
C ASN A 92 19.16 -22.94 2.07
N GLU A 93 18.91 -23.89 2.96
CA GLU A 93 19.12 -23.71 4.40
C GLU A 93 20.59 -23.36 4.74
N ALA A 94 21.56 -23.82 3.95
CA ALA A 94 22.97 -23.47 4.11
C ALA A 94 23.25 -21.97 3.86
N ASP A 95 22.39 -21.28 3.13
CA ASP A 95 22.55 -19.88 2.73
C ASP A 95 21.79 -18.91 3.66
N LEU A 96 21.16 -19.41 4.72
CA LEU A 96 20.38 -18.58 5.65
C LEU A 96 21.17 -17.41 6.27
N SER A 97 22.48 -17.54 6.37
CA SER A 97 23.35 -16.45 6.84
C SER A 97 23.42 -15.24 5.90
N SER A 98 22.95 -15.39 4.65
CA SER A 98 22.86 -14.31 3.65
C SER A 98 21.60 -13.49 3.76
N TYR A 99 20.67 -13.89 4.61
CA TYR A 99 19.37 -13.26 4.83
C TYR A 99 19.32 -12.60 6.22
N GLN A 100 18.56 -11.52 6.32
CA GLN A 100 18.13 -11.02 7.63
C GLN A 100 16.90 -11.84 8.05
N VAL A 101 17.10 -12.73 9.01
CA VAL A 101 16.00 -13.61 9.46
C VAL A 101 15.30 -13.00 10.66
N ILE A 102 13.98 -12.83 10.54
CA ILE A 102 13.09 -12.47 11.63
C ILE A 102 12.07 -13.59 11.85
N THR A 103 11.42 -13.57 13.01
CA THR A 103 10.44 -14.58 13.37
C THR A 103 9.12 -13.91 13.74
N VAL A 104 8.03 -14.36 13.13
CA VAL A 104 6.67 -13.90 13.41
C VAL A 104 5.98 -14.90 14.30
N THR A 105 5.49 -14.43 15.43
CA THR A 105 4.73 -15.26 16.38
C THR A 105 3.23 -15.15 16.15
N ASN A 106 2.47 -16.13 16.63
CA ASN A 106 1.01 -16.03 16.60
C ASN A 106 0.49 -14.83 17.43
N ALA A 107 1.22 -14.42 18.48
CA ALA A 107 0.91 -13.20 19.23
C ALA A 107 1.08 -11.93 18.37
N ASP A 108 2.05 -11.90 17.45
CA ASP A 108 2.21 -10.79 16.50
C ASP A 108 1.05 -10.77 15.51
N GLU A 109 0.59 -11.92 15.02
CA GLU A 109 -0.62 -11.99 14.18
C GLU A 109 -1.82 -11.41 14.92
N HIS A 110 -2.10 -11.86 16.12
CA HIS A 110 -3.22 -11.36 16.93
C HIS A 110 -3.14 -9.85 17.20
N LYS A 111 -1.94 -9.31 17.43
CA LYS A 111 -1.73 -7.87 17.64
C LYS A 111 -2.23 -7.02 16.48
N TYR A 112 -2.01 -7.47 15.23
CA TYR A 112 -2.40 -6.71 14.03
C TYR A 112 -3.77 -7.09 13.49
N LEU A 113 -4.26 -8.31 13.74
CA LEU A 113 -5.37 -8.89 12.99
C LEU A 113 -6.65 -9.07 13.79
N ASP A 114 -6.59 -9.15 15.14
CA ASP A 114 -7.76 -9.44 16.00
C ASP A 114 -8.93 -8.46 15.84
N SER A 115 -8.66 -7.24 15.43
CA SER A 115 -9.72 -6.23 15.24
C SER A 115 -10.57 -6.51 13.99
N TYR A 116 -10.06 -7.33 13.05
CA TYR A 116 -10.61 -7.48 11.71
C TYR A 116 -10.89 -8.93 11.32
N LEU A 117 -10.11 -9.89 11.82
CA LEU A 117 -10.20 -11.29 11.44
C LEU A 117 -10.69 -12.17 12.58
N ASP A 118 -11.55 -13.12 12.24
CA ASP A 118 -11.91 -14.19 13.17
C ASP A 118 -10.68 -15.04 13.52
N SER A 119 -10.57 -15.42 14.79
CA SER A 119 -9.46 -16.24 15.27
C SER A 119 -9.33 -17.59 14.55
N SER A 120 -10.39 -18.08 13.91
CA SER A 120 -10.34 -19.30 13.07
C SER A 120 -9.56 -19.08 11.77
N VAL A 121 -9.49 -17.85 11.26
CA VAL A 121 -8.69 -17.47 10.07
C VAL A 121 -7.23 -17.27 10.46
N ILE A 122 -6.98 -16.58 11.58
CA ILE A 122 -5.63 -16.37 12.14
C ILE A 122 -5.04 -17.72 12.54
N GLY A 123 -5.81 -18.54 13.22
CA GLY A 123 -5.38 -19.82 13.75
C GLY A 123 -4.61 -19.69 15.06
N THR A 124 -3.93 -20.79 15.44
CA THR A 124 -3.18 -20.88 16.73
C THR A 124 -1.69 -21.07 16.51
N ARG A 125 -1.22 -21.05 15.27
CA ARG A 125 0.18 -21.28 14.88
C ARG A 125 0.57 -20.33 13.77
N ALA A 126 1.64 -19.59 13.96
CA ALA A 126 2.27 -18.80 12.92
C ALA A 126 3.15 -19.69 12.04
N LEU A 127 2.72 -20.00 10.84
CA LEU A 127 3.37 -20.96 9.93
C LEU A 127 3.74 -20.36 8.58
N SER A 128 2.91 -19.46 8.03
CA SER A 128 3.25 -18.84 6.76
C SER A 128 4.47 -17.94 6.93
N SER A 129 5.29 -17.92 5.88
CA SER A 129 6.58 -17.24 5.89
C SER A 129 6.75 -16.46 4.60
N VAL A 130 7.60 -15.44 4.64
CA VAL A 130 7.80 -14.55 3.50
C VAL A 130 9.27 -14.20 3.34
N LEU A 131 9.71 -14.21 2.09
CA LEU A 131 10.95 -13.58 1.65
C LEU A 131 10.60 -12.26 0.97
N ILE A 132 11.22 -11.17 1.42
CA ILE A 132 11.08 -9.86 0.83
C ILE A 132 12.45 -9.33 0.40
N GLU A 133 12.53 -8.88 -0.84
CA GLU A 133 13.71 -8.31 -1.46
C GLU A 133 13.37 -6.90 -1.95
N LYS A 134 14.07 -5.90 -1.43
CA LYS A 134 13.95 -4.53 -1.93
C LYS A 134 14.45 -4.47 -3.37
N LYS A 135 13.76 -3.71 -4.19
CA LYS A 135 14.09 -3.49 -5.60
C LYS A 135 14.31 -2.00 -5.88
N ASP A 136 14.83 -1.73 -7.07
CA ASP A 136 15.02 -0.36 -7.54
C ASP A 136 13.66 0.33 -7.79
N LYS A 137 13.65 1.65 -7.65
CA LYS A 137 12.47 2.47 -7.88
C LYS A 137 11.83 2.18 -9.25
N GLY A 138 10.52 1.94 -9.24
CA GLY A 138 9.72 1.62 -10.41
C GLY A 138 9.56 0.12 -10.67
N ASN A 139 10.05 -0.75 -9.74
CA ASN A 139 9.75 -2.19 -9.81
C ASN A 139 8.30 -2.49 -9.42
N GLY A 140 7.73 -1.66 -8.55
CA GLY A 140 6.47 -1.94 -7.89
C GLY A 140 6.58 -3.13 -6.91
N ILE A 141 5.45 -3.57 -6.39
CA ILE A 141 5.36 -4.74 -5.52
C ILE A 141 4.96 -5.95 -6.34
N LYS A 142 5.83 -6.96 -6.42
CA LYS A 142 5.52 -8.23 -7.08
C LYS A 142 5.39 -9.33 -6.05
N VAL A 143 4.23 -9.98 -6.02
CA VAL A 143 3.93 -11.02 -5.03
C VAL A 143 3.75 -12.37 -5.72
N THR A 144 4.31 -13.41 -5.15
CA THR A 144 4.02 -14.80 -5.48
C THR A 144 3.66 -15.57 -4.22
N THR A 145 2.74 -16.51 -4.32
CA THR A 145 2.28 -17.29 -3.17
C THR A 145 2.35 -18.79 -3.47
N SER A 146 2.71 -19.59 -2.46
CA SER A 146 2.71 -21.06 -2.50
C SER A 146 2.00 -21.60 -1.27
N ASN A 147 0.97 -22.44 -1.48
CA ASN A 147 0.15 -23.04 -0.41
C ASN A 147 -0.58 -22.00 0.48
N ILE A 148 -0.99 -20.88 -0.10
CA ILE A 148 -1.77 -19.85 0.58
C ILE A 148 -3.18 -19.84 0.01
N THR A 149 -4.19 -19.82 0.87
CA THR A 149 -5.59 -20.00 0.47
C THR A 149 -6.52 -18.85 0.80
N TYR A 150 -6.22 -18.06 1.81
CA TYR A 150 -7.02 -16.91 2.19
C TYR A 150 -6.48 -15.61 1.56
N CYS A 151 -5.23 -15.25 1.83
CA CYS A 151 -4.59 -14.07 1.24
C CYS A 151 -4.14 -14.37 -0.19
N THR A 152 -4.67 -13.66 -1.16
CA THR A 152 -4.25 -13.79 -2.56
C THR A 152 -3.05 -12.89 -2.86
N THR A 153 -2.48 -13.01 -4.07
CA THR A 153 -1.36 -12.15 -4.49
C THR A 153 -1.75 -10.67 -4.53
N GLY A 154 -2.94 -10.34 -5.05
CA GLY A 154 -3.41 -8.96 -5.13
C GLY A 154 -3.75 -8.38 -3.76
N MET A 155 -4.33 -9.19 -2.85
CA MET A 155 -4.55 -8.76 -1.47
C MET A 155 -3.24 -8.39 -0.76
N TYR A 156 -2.18 -9.20 -0.94
CA TYR A 156 -0.84 -8.84 -0.43
C TYR A 156 -0.31 -7.56 -1.06
N GLN A 157 -0.40 -7.42 -2.39
CA GLN A 157 0.08 -6.22 -3.09
C GLN A 157 -0.59 -4.97 -2.55
N ASN A 158 -1.92 -4.99 -2.45
CA ASN A 158 -2.71 -3.86 -1.99
C ASN A 158 -2.41 -3.51 -0.53
N ALA A 159 -2.43 -4.49 0.37
CA ALA A 159 -2.16 -4.28 1.79
C ALA A 159 -0.73 -3.80 2.06
N LEU A 160 0.27 -4.37 1.37
CA LEU A 160 1.66 -3.95 1.53
C LEU A 160 1.88 -2.51 1.04
N ALA A 161 1.22 -2.10 -0.05
CA ALA A 161 1.26 -0.72 -0.51
C ALA A 161 0.68 0.25 0.54
N THR A 162 -0.44 -0.11 1.15
CA THR A 162 -1.07 0.67 2.22
C THR A 162 -0.20 0.71 3.48
N ALA A 163 0.54 -0.37 3.75
CA ALA A 163 1.55 -0.39 4.80
C ALA A 163 2.78 0.50 4.51
N GLY A 164 2.93 0.99 3.28
CA GLY A 164 4.03 1.87 2.86
C GLY A 164 5.16 1.15 2.11
N VAL A 165 4.98 -0.11 1.73
CA VAL A 165 5.90 -0.82 0.84
C VAL A 165 5.79 -0.23 -0.57
N THR A 166 6.91 0.00 -1.25
CA THR A 166 6.92 0.58 -2.59
C THR A 166 7.47 -0.39 -3.65
N ASP A 167 8.75 -0.69 -3.58
CA ASP A 167 9.46 -1.48 -4.59
C ASP A 167 10.05 -2.74 -3.96
N ALA A 168 9.38 -3.88 -4.14
CA ALA A 168 9.79 -5.14 -3.54
C ALA A 168 9.32 -6.36 -4.34
N ASP A 169 10.14 -7.41 -4.38
CA ASP A 169 9.70 -8.76 -4.72
C ASP A 169 9.40 -9.53 -3.43
N VAL A 170 8.21 -10.09 -3.36
CA VAL A 170 7.67 -10.76 -2.18
C VAL A 170 7.27 -12.18 -2.53
N ARG A 171 7.88 -13.16 -1.88
CA ARG A 171 7.54 -14.58 -2.04
C ARG A 171 6.99 -15.11 -0.73
N VAL A 172 5.76 -15.64 -0.77
CA VAL A 172 5.03 -16.14 0.40
C VAL A 172 4.86 -17.64 0.28
N ALA A 173 5.12 -18.37 1.35
CA ALA A 173 4.92 -19.81 1.39
C ALA A 173 4.31 -20.29 2.70
N GLY A 174 3.44 -21.28 2.58
CA GLY A 174 2.95 -22.12 3.66
C GLY A 174 3.52 -23.54 3.55
N PRO A 175 3.73 -24.26 4.65
CA PRO A 175 4.17 -25.66 4.58
C PRO A 175 3.12 -26.61 3.98
N PHE A 176 1.87 -26.20 4.02
CA PHE A 176 0.69 -26.81 3.41
C PHE A 176 -0.35 -25.68 3.22
N ASN A 177 -1.53 -25.97 2.70
CA ASN A 177 -2.57 -24.96 2.48
C ASN A 177 -3.00 -24.30 3.80
N ILE A 178 -2.73 -23.00 3.93
CA ILE A 178 -3.02 -22.16 5.12
C ILE A 178 -3.46 -20.75 4.71
N SER A 179 -3.91 -19.95 5.69
CA SER A 179 -4.42 -18.58 5.44
C SER A 179 -3.38 -17.64 4.83
N GLY A 180 -2.19 -17.59 5.40
CA GLY A 180 -1.13 -16.66 4.96
C GLY A 180 -0.97 -15.41 5.85
N THR A 181 -1.70 -15.32 6.93
CA THR A 181 -1.75 -14.14 7.80
C THR A 181 -0.41 -13.79 8.47
N ALA A 182 0.35 -14.80 8.95
CA ALA A 182 1.68 -14.57 9.51
C ALA A 182 2.65 -13.96 8.50
N ALA A 183 2.55 -14.36 7.22
CA ALA A 183 3.41 -13.81 6.18
C ALA A 183 3.09 -12.32 5.88
N LEU A 184 1.84 -11.87 6.00
CA LEU A 184 1.50 -10.45 5.87
C LEU A 184 2.18 -9.63 6.96
N VAL A 185 2.03 -10.04 8.23
CA VAL A 185 2.67 -9.38 9.35
C VAL A 185 4.19 -9.39 9.17
N GLY A 186 4.75 -10.54 8.79
CA GLY A 186 6.18 -10.69 8.53
C GLY A 186 6.70 -9.78 7.42
N ALA A 187 5.94 -9.58 6.34
CA ALA A 187 6.33 -8.71 5.25
C ALA A 187 6.35 -7.23 5.68
N MET A 188 5.36 -6.79 6.43
CA MET A 188 5.30 -5.43 6.97
C MET A 188 6.48 -5.15 7.93
N GLU A 189 6.74 -6.06 8.86
CA GLU A 189 7.85 -5.93 9.82
C GLU A 189 9.23 -6.01 9.14
N ALA A 190 9.38 -6.93 8.20
CA ALA A 190 10.62 -7.07 7.43
C ALA A 190 10.93 -5.81 6.63
N TYR A 191 9.93 -5.23 5.95
CA TYR A 191 10.12 -4.01 5.17
C TYR A 191 10.46 -2.81 6.06
N SER A 192 9.81 -2.67 7.20
CA SER A 192 10.14 -1.66 8.21
C SER A 192 11.60 -1.77 8.67
N ASN A 193 12.05 -2.99 8.98
CA ASN A 193 13.44 -3.23 9.38
C ASN A 193 14.43 -2.96 8.24
N MET A 194 14.06 -3.29 6.99
CA MET A 194 14.87 -3.10 5.79
C MET A 194 15.11 -1.63 5.47
N THR A 195 14.08 -0.80 5.61
CA THR A 195 14.14 0.63 5.32
C THR A 195 14.66 1.45 6.50
N GLY A 196 14.61 0.90 7.71
CA GLY A 196 14.87 1.62 8.96
C GLY A 196 13.75 2.60 9.33
N GLU A 197 12.64 2.58 8.61
CA GLU A 197 11.44 3.35 8.90
C GLU A 197 10.52 2.54 9.81
N THR A 198 10.06 3.15 10.88
CA THR A 198 9.11 2.48 11.78
C THR A 198 7.77 2.32 11.05
N LEU A 199 7.26 1.08 11.02
CA LEU A 199 5.91 0.80 10.53
C LEU A 199 4.91 1.63 11.33
N LYS A 200 4.24 2.54 10.65
CA LYS A 200 3.22 3.38 11.28
C LYS A 200 2.01 2.52 11.64
N ALA A 201 1.53 2.64 12.87
CA ALA A 201 0.41 1.83 13.34
C ALA A 201 -0.85 2.05 12.50
N GLU A 202 -1.11 3.28 12.08
CA GLU A 202 -2.23 3.63 11.20
C GLU A 202 -2.14 2.96 9.82
N ASN A 203 -0.94 2.85 9.26
CA ASN A 203 -0.73 2.17 7.97
C ASN A 203 -0.93 0.66 8.09
N ALA A 204 -0.41 0.04 9.15
CA ALA A 204 -0.60 -1.40 9.40
C ALA A 204 -2.07 -1.73 9.65
N ASP A 205 -2.78 -0.88 10.38
CA ASP A 205 -4.21 -1.02 10.67
C ASP A 205 -5.04 -0.92 9.39
N ALA A 206 -4.81 0.10 8.56
CA ALA A 206 -5.50 0.26 7.28
C ALA A 206 -5.17 -0.88 6.29
N ALA A 207 -3.92 -1.33 6.24
CA ALA A 207 -3.50 -2.46 5.39
C ALA A 207 -4.22 -3.76 5.78
N THR A 208 -4.38 -3.99 7.07
CA THR A 208 -5.12 -5.15 7.59
C THR A 208 -6.60 -5.05 7.25
N GLU A 209 -7.22 -3.89 7.49
CA GLU A 209 -8.63 -3.66 7.14
C GLU A 209 -8.87 -3.80 5.64
N GLU A 210 -7.96 -3.31 4.80
CA GLU A 210 -8.03 -3.46 3.35
C GLU A 210 -8.02 -4.92 2.93
N LEU A 211 -7.12 -5.73 3.50
CA LEU A 211 -7.06 -7.16 3.20
C LEU A 211 -8.37 -7.86 3.54
N VAL A 212 -8.93 -7.58 4.71
CA VAL A 212 -10.18 -8.19 5.17
C VAL A 212 -11.37 -7.73 4.32
N THR A 213 -11.51 -6.42 4.10
CA THR A 213 -12.57 -5.85 3.26
C THR A 213 -12.53 -6.43 1.85
N THR A 214 -11.33 -6.59 1.28
CA THR A 214 -11.15 -7.21 -0.04
C THR A 214 -11.56 -8.69 -0.03
N SER A 215 -11.21 -9.44 1.01
CA SER A 215 -11.60 -10.85 1.14
C SER A 215 -13.11 -11.02 1.27
N ASP A 216 -13.76 -10.23 2.15
CA ASP A 216 -15.20 -10.25 2.35
C ASP A 216 -15.94 -9.90 1.05
N LEU A 217 -15.46 -8.86 0.36
CA LEU A 217 -16.01 -8.48 -0.95
C LEU A 217 -15.86 -9.62 -1.97
N GLY A 218 -14.69 -10.26 -2.02
CA GLY A 218 -14.44 -11.38 -2.92
C GLY A 218 -15.36 -12.57 -2.66
N GLU A 219 -15.73 -12.82 -1.40
CA GLU A 219 -16.72 -13.83 -1.04
C GLU A 219 -18.15 -13.38 -1.44
N ALA A 220 -18.49 -12.12 -1.22
CA ALA A 220 -19.81 -11.57 -1.53
C ALA A 220 -20.11 -11.58 -3.04
N ILE A 221 -19.15 -11.21 -3.88
CA ILE A 221 -19.31 -11.17 -5.35
C ILE A 221 -18.94 -12.51 -6.02
N GLY A 222 -18.32 -13.44 -5.29
CA GLY A 222 -17.88 -14.74 -5.80
C GLY A 222 -16.60 -14.71 -6.64
N ASP A 223 -15.84 -13.60 -6.62
CA ASP A 223 -14.61 -13.41 -7.38
C ASP A 223 -13.60 -12.55 -6.59
N LYS A 224 -12.59 -13.21 -6.03
CA LYS A 224 -11.54 -12.53 -5.26
C LYS A 224 -10.66 -11.61 -6.14
N GLY A 225 -10.42 -12.00 -7.39
CA GLY A 225 -9.64 -11.21 -8.33
C GLY A 225 -10.32 -9.88 -8.64
N GLN A 226 -11.61 -9.90 -8.97
CA GLN A 226 -12.38 -8.68 -9.20
C GLN A 226 -12.46 -7.78 -7.94
N ALA A 227 -12.56 -8.38 -6.75
CA ALA A 227 -12.55 -7.61 -5.51
C ALA A 227 -11.22 -6.87 -5.28
N GLU A 228 -10.08 -7.55 -5.51
CA GLU A 228 -8.75 -6.97 -5.41
C GLU A 228 -8.57 -5.78 -6.37
N GLU A 229 -9.03 -5.96 -7.61
CA GLU A 229 -8.93 -4.97 -8.65
C GLU A 229 -9.82 -3.75 -8.35
N LEU A 230 -11.04 -3.97 -7.88
CA LEU A 230 -11.94 -2.88 -7.50
C LEU A 230 -11.35 -2.07 -6.34
N VAL A 231 -10.96 -2.72 -5.25
CA VAL A 231 -10.41 -2.04 -4.06
C VAL A 231 -9.11 -1.30 -4.41
N GLY A 232 -8.23 -1.93 -5.21
CA GLY A 232 -6.99 -1.31 -5.67
C GLY A 232 -7.21 -0.10 -6.57
N ALA A 233 -8.15 -0.17 -7.51
CA ALA A 233 -8.50 0.94 -8.41
C ALA A 233 -9.13 2.12 -7.65
N VAL A 234 -10.07 1.84 -6.75
CA VAL A 234 -10.69 2.88 -5.90
C VAL A 234 -9.63 3.55 -5.02
N LYS A 235 -8.73 2.78 -4.40
CA LYS A 235 -7.64 3.32 -3.58
C LYS A 235 -6.74 4.26 -4.39
N GLU A 236 -6.30 3.83 -5.58
CA GLU A 236 -5.48 4.68 -6.45
C GLU A 236 -6.20 5.98 -6.77
N ALA A 237 -7.47 5.92 -7.16
CA ALA A 237 -8.24 7.10 -7.50
C ALA A 237 -8.41 8.06 -6.30
N VAL A 238 -8.73 7.53 -5.12
CA VAL A 238 -8.90 8.32 -3.89
C VAL A 238 -7.61 9.03 -3.50
N VAL A 239 -6.49 8.30 -3.48
CA VAL A 239 -5.19 8.86 -3.06
C VAL A 239 -4.63 9.81 -4.12
N SER A 240 -4.73 9.46 -5.41
CA SER A 240 -4.17 10.30 -6.48
C SER A 240 -4.91 11.63 -6.67
N GLN A 241 -6.20 11.67 -6.33
CA GLN A 241 -7.04 12.87 -6.42
C GLN A 241 -7.18 13.61 -5.08
N ASP A 242 -6.53 13.13 -4.00
CA ASP A 242 -6.59 13.70 -2.65
C ASP A 242 -8.04 13.82 -2.13
N LEU A 243 -8.85 12.78 -2.39
CA LEU A 243 -10.26 12.74 -1.98
C LEU A 243 -10.35 12.38 -0.49
N SER A 244 -11.20 13.10 0.23
CA SER A 244 -11.46 12.87 1.66
C SER A 244 -12.94 13.06 2.04
N ASP A 245 -13.77 13.48 1.09
CA ASP A 245 -15.20 13.61 1.29
C ASP A 245 -15.87 12.26 1.00
N PRO A 246 -16.65 11.70 1.96
CA PRO A 246 -17.30 10.41 1.79
C PRO A 246 -18.23 10.34 0.56
N GLU A 247 -18.89 11.45 0.19
CA GLU A 247 -19.78 11.47 -0.99
C GLU A 247 -18.95 11.40 -2.29
N GLU A 248 -17.76 12.03 -2.33
CA GLU A 248 -16.85 11.95 -3.47
C GLU A 248 -16.24 10.55 -3.57
N ILE A 249 -15.84 9.95 -2.45
CA ILE A 249 -15.33 8.57 -2.39
C ILE A 249 -16.40 7.57 -2.84
N GLU A 250 -17.64 7.71 -2.36
CA GLU A 250 -18.76 6.85 -2.77
C GLU A 250 -19.00 6.92 -4.28
N ALA A 251 -18.91 8.11 -4.88
CA ALA A 251 -19.03 8.27 -6.33
C ALA A 251 -17.94 7.50 -7.09
N VAL A 252 -16.68 7.52 -6.60
CA VAL A 252 -15.59 6.74 -7.19
C VAL A 252 -15.84 5.24 -7.07
N VAL A 253 -16.34 4.77 -5.92
CA VAL A 253 -16.71 3.36 -5.71
C VAL A 253 -17.79 2.92 -6.69
N ASP A 254 -18.84 3.74 -6.85
CA ASP A 254 -19.95 3.45 -7.77
C ASP A 254 -19.49 3.41 -9.23
N ASP A 255 -18.65 4.35 -9.64
CA ASP A 255 -18.14 4.42 -11.00
C ASP A 255 -17.23 3.23 -11.31
N ALA A 256 -16.29 2.90 -10.41
CA ALA A 256 -15.41 1.75 -10.56
C ALA A 256 -16.18 0.42 -10.59
N ALA A 257 -17.13 0.21 -9.68
CA ALA A 257 -17.96 -0.99 -9.66
C ALA A 257 -18.79 -1.14 -10.94
N LYS A 258 -19.33 -0.03 -11.44
CA LYS A 258 -20.08 -0.01 -12.70
C LYS A 258 -19.22 -0.35 -13.91
N GLU A 259 -18.01 0.21 -14.00
CA GLU A 259 -17.08 -0.09 -15.10
C GLU A 259 -16.66 -1.56 -15.12
N MET A 260 -16.43 -2.13 -13.95
CA MET A 260 -16.07 -3.53 -13.77
C MET A 260 -17.30 -4.47 -13.81
N ASN A 261 -18.51 -3.94 -13.98
CA ASN A 261 -19.77 -4.68 -13.95
C ASN A 261 -19.97 -5.49 -12.66
N ILE A 262 -19.53 -4.93 -11.53
CA ILE A 262 -19.70 -5.50 -10.20
C ILE A 262 -20.94 -4.90 -9.54
N GLN A 263 -21.77 -5.75 -8.94
CA GLN A 263 -22.92 -5.29 -8.15
C GLN A 263 -22.55 -5.34 -6.67
N LEU A 264 -22.44 -4.17 -6.06
CA LEU A 264 -22.19 -4.01 -4.63
C LEU A 264 -23.49 -3.94 -3.85
N SER A 265 -23.53 -4.55 -2.66
CA SER A 265 -24.54 -4.23 -1.67
C SER A 265 -24.25 -2.87 -1.05
N ASP A 266 -25.28 -2.21 -0.46
CA ASP A 266 -25.07 -0.96 0.28
C ASP A 266 -24.10 -1.14 1.45
N GLU A 267 -24.08 -2.33 2.08
CA GLU A 267 -23.15 -2.66 3.16
C GLU A 267 -21.70 -2.74 2.65
N ASP A 268 -21.45 -3.45 1.55
CA ASP A 268 -20.10 -3.59 0.97
C ASP A 268 -19.58 -2.23 0.49
N LYS A 269 -20.44 -1.44 -0.14
CA LYS A 269 -20.11 -0.07 -0.54
C LYS A 269 -19.67 0.77 0.66
N GLN A 270 -20.42 0.76 1.74
CA GLN A 270 -20.09 1.51 2.95
C GLN A 270 -18.79 1.04 3.60
N LYS A 271 -18.49 -0.26 3.59
CA LYS A 271 -17.21 -0.80 4.05
C LYS A 271 -16.04 -0.25 3.22
N ILE A 272 -16.18 -0.26 1.88
CA ILE A 272 -15.15 0.30 0.98
C ILE A 272 -14.97 1.80 1.22
N VAL A 273 -16.05 2.57 1.32
CA VAL A 273 -15.99 4.02 1.59
C VAL A 273 -15.26 4.30 2.91
N SER A 274 -15.64 3.61 3.99
CA SER A 274 -14.99 3.78 5.30
C SER A 274 -13.50 3.43 5.28
N LEU A 275 -13.14 2.36 4.59
CA LEU A 275 -11.74 1.99 4.36
C LEU A 275 -10.98 3.09 3.61
N MET A 276 -11.58 3.64 2.55
CA MET A 276 -10.94 4.69 1.74
C MET A 276 -10.82 6.02 2.48
N GLU A 277 -11.77 6.39 3.34
CA GLU A 277 -11.63 7.53 4.27
C GLU A 277 -10.41 7.36 5.18
N LYS A 278 -10.18 6.15 5.70
CA LYS A 278 -8.99 5.84 6.51
C LYS A 278 -7.72 5.96 5.66
N ILE A 279 -7.68 5.33 4.48
CA ILE A 279 -6.53 5.33 3.57
C ILE A 279 -6.20 6.74 3.09
N SER A 280 -7.19 7.58 2.80
CA SER A 280 -6.98 8.97 2.34
C SER A 280 -6.25 9.84 3.36
N SER A 281 -6.30 9.47 4.64
CA SER A 281 -5.59 10.16 5.72
C SER A 281 -4.11 9.78 5.83
N LEU A 282 -3.68 8.73 5.12
CA LEU A 282 -2.32 8.21 5.16
C LEU A 282 -1.42 8.97 4.18
N ASP A 283 -0.13 9.06 4.52
CA ASP A 283 0.90 9.61 3.65
C ASP A 283 1.49 8.47 2.79
N LEU A 284 0.82 8.16 1.67
CA LEU A 284 1.19 7.08 0.75
C LEU A 284 1.95 7.61 -0.48
N ASP A 285 2.80 6.78 -1.06
CA ASP A 285 3.51 7.10 -2.30
C ASP A 285 2.55 6.95 -3.50
N VAL A 286 2.05 8.07 -4.01
CA VAL A 286 1.10 8.14 -5.14
C VAL A 286 1.67 7.52 -6.41
N ASP A 287 2.98 7.69 -6.67
CA ASP A 287 3.61 7.15 -7.88
C ASP A 287 3.65 5.62 -7.83
N SER A 288 3.96 5.06 -6.65
CA SER A 288 3.91 3.60 -6.44
C SER A 288 2.50 3.03 -6.59
N LEU A 289 1.47 3.71 -6.09
CA LEU A 289 0.08 3.29 -6.25
C LEU A 289 -0.36 3.29 -7.72
N LYS A 290 0.05 4.30 -8.50
CA LYS A 290 -0.23 4.36 -9.95
C LYS A 290 0.42 3.23 -10.73
N GLU A 291 1.66 2.87 -10.40
CA GLU A 291 2.32 1.72 -11.04
C GLU A 291 1.61 0.40 -10.71
N GLN A 292 1.15 0.22 -9.47
CA GLN A 292 0.38 -0.97 -9.08
C GLN A 292 -0.97 -1.03 -9.78
N ALA A 293 -1.71 0.08 -9.85
CA ALA A 293 -2.97 0.16 -10.57
C ALA A 293 -2.80 -0.17 -12.06
N LYS A 294 -1.71 0.29 -12.67
CA LYS A 294 -1.38 -0.03 -14.06
C LYS A 294 -1.16 -1.53 -14.30
N ASP A 295 -0.49 -2.21 -13.36
CA ASP A 295 -0.31 -3.67 -13.44
C ASP A 295 -1.64 -4.42 -13.29
N LEU A 296 -2.54 -3.91 -12.44
CA LEU A 296 -3.91 -4.40 -12.31
C LEU A 296 -4.69 -4.22 -13.64
N TYR A 297 -4.65 -3.04 -14.23
CA TYR A 297 -5.31 -2.78 -15.53
C TYR A 297 -4.75 -3.65 -16.65
N ASN A 298 -3.45 -3.90 -16.70
CA ASN A 298 -2.84 -4.79 -17.69
C ASN A 298 -3.31 -6.25 -17.51
N LYS A 299 -3.56 -6.70 -16.29
CA LYS A 299 -4.17 -8.01 -16.02
C LYS A 299 -5.61 -8.07 -16.52
N LEU A 300 -6.42 -7.04 -16.26
CA LEU A 300 -7.81 -6.95 -16.74
C LEU A 300 -7.89 -7.00 -18.27
N GLU A 301 -7.01 -6.30 -18.98
CA GLU A 301 -6.93 -6.37 -20.44
C GLU A 301 -6.61 -7.79 -20.94
N SER A 302 -5.74 -8.50 -20.21
CA SER A 302 -5.36 -9.88 -20.56
C SER A 302 -6.50 -10.88 -20.38
N LEU A 303 -7.53 -10.53 -19.59
CA LEU A 303 -8.71 -11.36 -19.34
C LEU A 303 -9.87 -11.09 -20.32
N ASP A 304 -9.64 -10.30 -21.37
CA ASP A 304 -10.65 -9.96 -22.41
C ASP A 304 -11.89 -9.22 -21.85
N LEU A 305 -11.75 -8.61 -20.67
CA LEU A 305 -12.74 -7.68 -20.14
C LEU A 305 -12.56 -6.37 -20.89
N ASN A 306 -13.57 -5.98 -21.63
CA ASN A 306 -13.60 -4.83 -22.56
C ASN A 306 -13.62 -3.51 -21.74
N ILE A 307 -12.56 -3.24 -21.00
CA ILE A 307 -12.41 -2.01 -20.21
C ILE A 307 -11.84 -0.93 -21.12
N ASN A 308 -12.60 0.14 -21.30
CA ASN A 308 -12.21 1.24 -22.18
C ASN A 308 -11.15 2.12 -21.47
N GLN A 309 -9.87 1.87 -21.76
CA GLN A 309 -8.72 2.61 -21.20
C GLN A 309 -8.80 4.14 -21.30
N GLU A 310 -9.61 4.67 -22.21
CA GLU A 310 -9.77 6.12 -22.35
C GLU A 310 -10.62 6.73 -21.21
N GLN A 311 -11.51 5.95 -20.59
CA GLN A 311 -12.32 6.43 -19.46
C GLN A 311 -11.52 6.42 -18.17
N VAL A 312 -10.69 5.41 -17.97
CA VAL A 312 -9.81 5.30 -16.78
C VAL A 312 -8.69 6.36 -16.76
N LYS A 313 -8.24 6.86 -17.92
CA LYS A 313 -7.29 7.99 -18.02
C LYS A 313 -7.93 9.37 -17.78
N GLY A 314 -9.22 9.41 -17.57
CA GLY A 314 -9.99 10.62 -17.33
C GLY A 314 -10.25 10.91 -15.84
N PHE A 315 -9.76 10.05 -14.94
CA PHE A 315 -9.75 10.28 -13.50
C PHE A 315 -8.47 10.95 -13.06
#